data_efc1b0d717b648c289127a89138ca2c0
#
_entry.id   efc1b0d717b648c289127a89138ca2c0
#
_cell.length_a   1.000
_cell.length_b   1.000
_cell.length_c   1.000
_cell.angle_alpha   90.00
_cell.angle_beta   90.00
_cell.angle_gamma   90.00
#
_symmetry.space_group_name_H-M   'P 1'
#
loop_
_entity.id
_entity.type
_entity.pdbx_description
1 polymer ?
#
loop_
_entity_poly.entity_id
_entity_poly.type
_entity_poly.pdbx_seq_one_letter_code
_entity_poly.pdbx_strand_id
1 'polypeptide(L)'
;MTTPNTGMPIKRKTLEKIIELKNLSKIFGKTTVVDDISLNIVRGEFVTLLGPSGCGKTTLLRMIAGFETPTSGGIYLEGKDVTKIPPYNRNVNTVFQKYALFPHLDVHGNIAYGLKLRKILLPEQEINEKLEKLRQKKSEEVVAKTEERLRTRTRLYTKKEIKAKVNDALKLVGLEDYGHRDVDSLSGGQQQRVAIARALVNEPRVLLLDEPLGALDLKMRKEMQAELRRMHKELGITFIYVTHDQEEALTMSDTIVVINDGEIQQVGSPQAIYDKPANAFVADFIGESNILSGIMLGDNLVKFLGKSFNCVSKGFAKNQPVDIVIRPEDITVHVKKSTKTQLNGKVISNTFLGTFFEVEIEVNDGEYQFTVQTNQNIALDAIVGLEIKPENIHIMAMEATINEIEAEMTAGDWVKIAGKEFEVTPQNDANGEEFGKGDRVTAFIPFDKIELTDDENDGTVGGWVTHTLYKGSYYQVKVWTDNDTLFIINTQYEWDINDRVGIKILPTDIRIQAREDLDVG
;
A
#
# COMPACT_ATOMS: atom_id res chain seq x y z
N MET A 1 -5.22 39.10 -40.10
CA MET A 1 -6.56 38.72 -39.58
C MET A 1 -6.36 37.61 -38.56
N THR A 2 -6.31 37.98 -37.30
CA THR A 2 -6.08 37.13 -36.15
C THR A 2 -7.39 36.72 -35.57
N THR A 3 -7.68 35.41 -35.57
CA THR A 3 -8.85 34.86 -34.89
C THR A 3 -8.51 34.67 -33.39
N PRO A 4 -9.38 35.10 -32.47
CA PRO A 4 -9.15 34.91 -31.05
C PRO A 4 -9.57 33.48 -30.67
N ASN A 5 -8.62 32.76 -30.06
CA ASN A 5 -8.83 31.45 -29.46
C ASN A 5 -9.59 31.63 -28.11
N THR A 6 -10.89 31.50 -28.13
CA THR A 6 -11.72 31.46 -26.92
C THR A 6 -11.65 30.08 -26.30
N GLY A 7 -10.60 29.82 -25.53
CA GLY A 7 -10.52 28.67 -24.65
C GLY A 7 -11.59 28.78 -23.55
N MET A 8 -12.69 28.03 -23.69
CA MET A 8 -13.61 27.83 -22.57
C MET A 8 -12.85 27.21 -21.38
N PRO A 9 -13.03 27.73 -20.17
CA PRO A 9 -12.42 27.11 -18.99
C PRO A 9 -13.04 25.73 -18.83
N ILE A 10 -12.20 24.69 -18.91
CA ILE A 10 -12.58 23.33 -18.52
C ILE A 10 -13.01 23.42 -17.05
N LYS A 11 -14.32 23.36 -16.78
CA LYS A 11 -14.84 23.21 -15.42
C LYS A 11 -14.18 21.97 -14.84
N ARG A 12 -13.25 22.14 -13.89
CA ARG A 12 -12.75 21.05 -13.04
C ARG A 12 -13.98 20.42 -12.39
N LYS A 13 -14.35 19.23 -12.86
CA LYS A 13 -15.38 18.40 -12.23
C LYS A 13 -14.90 18.20 -10.81
N THR A 14 -15.62 18.69 -9.82
CA THR A 14 -15.33 18.40 -8.41
C THR A 14 -15.42 16.88 -8.29
N LEU A 15 -14.29 16.22 -8.04
CA LEU A 15 -14.24 14.77 -7.93
C LEU A 15 -15.05 14.38 -6.70
N GLU A 16 -16.17 13.67 -6.92
CA GLU A 16 -17.08 13.26 -5.85
C GLU A 16 -16.43 12.14 -5.04
N LYS A 17 -16.16 12.41 -3.78
CA LYS A 17 -15.64 11.40 -2.85
C LYS A 17 -16.73 10.38 -2.54
N ILE A 18 -16.40 9.10 -2.68
CA ILE A 18 -17.30 8.01 -2.33
C ILE A 18 -16.98 7.44 -0.95
N ILE A 19 -15.69 7.38 -0.58
CA ILE A 19 -15.23 6.97 0.75
C ILE A 19 -14.28 8.04 1.29
N GLU A 20 -14.47 8.38 2.57
CA GLU A 20 -13.53 9.17 3.35
C GLU A 20 -13.17 8.39 4.62
N LEU A 21 -11.88 8.15 4.83
CA LEU A 21 -11.31 7.64 6.06
C LEU A 21 -10.67 8.82 6.80
N LYS A 22 -10.93 8.97 8.10
CA LYS A 22 -10.42 10.08 8.91
C LYS A 22 -9.77 9.55 10.17
N ASN A 23 -8.46 9.72 10.27
CA ASN A 23 -7.62 9.36 11.42
C ASN A 23 -7.95 7.95 11.94
N LEU A 24 -7.99 6.99 11.01
CA LEU A 24 -8.47 5.64 11.26
C LEU A 24 -7.36 4.80 11.86
N SER A 25 -7.57 4.29 13.08
CA SER A 25 -6.62 3.39 13.72
C SER A 25 -7.29 2.11 14.19
N LYS A 26 -6.54 1.01 14.19
CA LYS A 26 -6.96 -0.29 14.71
C LYS A 26 -5.86 -0.94 15.52
N ILE A 27 -6.18 -1.26 16.76
CA ILE A 27 -5.29 -1.93 17.71
C ILE A 27 -5.91 -3.27 18.09
N PHE A 28 -5.12 -4.34 18.02
CA PHE A 28 -5.46 -5.66 18.54
C PHE A 28 -4.55 -6.00 19.73
N GLY A 29 -5.14 -6.05 20.91
CA GLY A 29 -4.36 -6.24 22.14
C GLY A 29 -3.40 -5.08 22.36
N LYS A 30 -2.10 -5.28 22.14
CA LYS A 30 -1.07 -4.24 22.20
C LYS A 30 -0.53 -3.82 20.84
N THR A 31 -0.90 -4.52 19.77
CA THR A 31 -0.35 -4.29 18.44
C THR A 31 -1.22 -3.33 17.64
N THR A 32 -0.65 -2.21 17.22
CA THR A 32 -1.28 -1.29 16.26
C THR A 32 -1.09 -1.88 14.86
N VAL A 33 -2.20 -2.22 14.19
CA VAL A 33 -2.21 -2.82 12.85
C VAL A 33 -2.55 -1.80 11.77
N VAL A 34 -3.31 -0.77 12.11
CA VAL A 34 -3.60 0.39 11.26
C VAL A 34 -3.42 1.61 12.13
N ASP A 35 -2.61 2.56 11.68
CA ASP A 35 -2.24 3.74 12.44
C ASP A 35 -2.55 5.03 11.67
N ASP A 36 -3.42 5.85 12.25
CA ASP A 36 -3.82 7.19 11.80
C ASP A 36 -4.09 7.36 10.29
N ILE A 37 -4.69 6.36 9.63
CA ILE A 37 -4.95 6.41 8.19
C ILE A 37 -6.05 7.41 7.87
N SER A 38 -5.69 8.42 7.04
CA SER A 38 -6.61 9.36 6.42
C SER A 38 -6.53 9.23 4.89
N LEU A 39 -7.65 8.88 4.24
CA LEU A 39 -7.69 8.61 2.80
C LEU A 39 -9.02 9.02 2.19
N ASN A 40 -8.98 9.65 1.02
CA ASN A 40 -10.17 9.95 0.22
C ASN A 40 -10.15 9.11 -1.06
N ILE A 41 -11.23 8.39 -1.33
CA ILE A 41 -11.42 7.59 -2.56
C ILE A 41 -12.52 8.25 -3.40
N VAL A 42 -12.21 8.46 -4.67
CA VAL A 42 -13.12 9.12 -5.62
C VAL A 42 -14.07 8.09 -6.25
N ARG A 43 -15.28 8.53 -6.57
CA ARG A 43 -16.30 7.70 -7.24
C ARG A 43 -15.80 7.22 -8.60
N GLY A 44 -15.91 5.92 -8.86
CA GLY A 44 -15.57 5.30 -10.13
C GLY A 44 -14.07 5.05 -10.34
N GLU A 45 -13.23 5.24 -9.31
CA GLU A 45 -11.81 4.87 -9.36
C GLU A 45 -11.57 3.38 -9.10
N PHE A 46 -10.51 2.86 -9.69
CA PHE A 46 -9.88 1.60 -9.32
C PHE A 46 -8.71 1.92 -8.37
N VAL A 47 -8.91 1.73 -7.07
CA VAL A 47 -7.91 2.02 -6.05
C VAL A 47 -7.29 0.72 -5.55
N THR A 48 -5.97 0.64 -5.55
CA THR A 48 -5.27 -0.52 -4.99
C THR A 48 -4.58 -0.16 -3.68
N LEU A 49 -4.84 -0.96 -2.64
CA LEU A 49 -4.08 -0.96 -1.40
C LEU A 49 -2.94 -1.96 -1.56
N LEU A 50 -1.71 -1.47 -1.64
CA LEU A 50 -0.50 -2.24 -1.93
C LEU A 50 0.46 -2.20 -0.74
N GLY A 51 1.15 -3.29 -0.46
CA GLY A 51 2.15 -3.35 0.61
C GLY A 51 2.52 -4.79 0.99
N PRO A 52 3.52 -5.00 1.86
CA PRO A 52 3.95 -6.32 2.31
C PRO A 52 2.85 -7.07 3.08
N SER A 53 3.04 -8.37 3.26
CA SER A 53 2.14 -9.18 4.08
C SER A 53 2.15 -8.69 5.53
N GLY A 54 0.97 -8.59 6.15
CA GLY A 54 0.85 -8.15 7.55
C GLY A 54 0.78 -6.63 7.78
N CYS A 55 1.02 -5.77 6.79
CA CYS A 55 1.02 -4.30 6.96
C CYS A 55 -0.37 -3.63 7.15
N GLY A 56 -1.45 -4.40 7.40
CA GLY A 56 -2.77 -3.86 7.75
C GLY A 56 -3.79 -3.73 6.61
N LYS A 57 -3.47 -4.00 5.33
CA LYS A 57 -4.36 -3.85 4.16
C LYS A 57 -5.71 -4.56 4.29
N THR A 58 -5.69 -5.85 4.58
CA THR A 58 -6.93 -6.65 4.78
C THR A 58 -7.72 -6.15 5.97
N THR A 59 -7.08 -5.70 7.04
CA THR A 59 -7.75 -5.09 8.21
C THR A 59 -8.44 -3.79 7.81
N LEU A 60 -7.77 -2.92 7.05
CA LEU A 60 -8.34 -1.69 6.51
C LEU A 60 -9.55 -1.99 5.61
N LEU A 61 -9.42 -2.96 4.70
CA LEU A 61 -10.52 -3.39 3.84
C LEU A 61 -11.72 -3.91 4.65
N ARG A 62 -11.46 -4.71 5.70
CA ARG A 62 -12.50 -5.25 6.60
C ARG A 62 -13.19 -4.14 7.40
N MET A 63 -12.47 -3.09 7.80
CA MET A 63 -13.07 -1.91 8.45
C MET A 63 -13.99 -1.16 7.47
N ILE A 64 -13.57 -0.95 6.22
CA ILE A 64 -14.40 -0.33 5.17
C ILE A 64 -15.64 -1.19 4.91
N ALA A 65 -15.51 -2.52 4.85
CA ALA A 65 -16.62 -3.46 4.69
C ALA A 65 -17.56 -3.53 5.89
N GLY A 66 -17.10 -3.13 7.09
CA GLY A 66 -17.86 -3.21 8.35
C GLY A 66 -17.77 -4.56 9.06
N PHE A 67 -16.83 -5.42 8.67
CA PHE A 67 -16.53 -6.67 9.39
C PHE A 67 -15.66 -6.43 10.63
N GLU A 68 -14.94 -5.30 10.64
CA GLU A 68 -14.13 -4.84 11.75
C GLU A 68 -14.55 -3.42 12.14
N THR A 69 -14.51 -3.11 13.44
CA THR A 69 -14.74 -1.75 13.94
C THR A 69 -13.39 -1.11 14.25
N PRO A 70 -13.11 0.11 13.80
CA PRO A 70 -11.88 0.82 14.16
C PRO A 70 -11.81 1.07 15.67
N THR A 71 -10.59 1.20 16.19
CA THR A 71 -10.34 1.61 17.60
C THR A 71 -10.59 3.11 17.74
N SER A 72 -10.16 3.90 16.76
CA SER A 72 -10.39 5.35 16.67
C SER A 72 -10.61 5.79 15.23
N GLY A 73 -11.06 7.03 15.05
CA GLY A 73 -11.33 7.60 13.75
C GLY A 73 -12.70 7.26 13.18
N GLY A 74 -12.94 7.61 11.91
CA GLY A 74 -14.24 7.48 11.26
C GLY A 74 -14.20 7.06 9.80
N ILE A 75 -15.23 6.34 9.37
CA ILE A 75 -15.43 5.88 7.99
C ILE A 75 -16.72 6.47 7.44
N TYR A 76 -16.62 7.19 6.33
CA TYR A 76 -17.77 7.83 5.68
C TYR A 76 -17.96 7.27 4.28
N LEU A 77 -19.17 6.85 3.95
CA LEU A 77 -19.58 6.39 2.63
C LEU A 77 -20.64 7.36 2.07
N GLU A 78 -20.37 7.98 0.92
CA GLU A 78 -21.22 9.01 0.33
C GLU A 78 -21.60 10.13 1.34
N GLY A 79 -20.63 10.56 2.14
CA GLY A 79 -20.78 11.58 3.18
C GLY A 79 -21.51 11.13 4.45
N LYS A 80 -21.97 9.89 4.53
CA LYS A 80 -22.65 9.32 5.71
C LYS A 80 -21.68 8.55 6.57
N ASP A 81 -21.69 8.78 7.86
CA ASP A 81 -20.91 7.99 8.82
C ASP A 81 -21.42 6.53 8.84
N VAL A 82 -20.54 5.61 8.50
CA VAL A 82 -20.79 4.17 8.50
C VAL A 82 -19.91 3.42 9.49
N THR A 83 -19.16 4.11 10.33
CA THR A 83 -18.16 3.56 11.24
C THR A 83 -18.70 2.39 12.06
N LYS A 84 -19.91 2.52 12.61
CA LYS A 84 -20.59 1.50 13.44
C LYS A 84 -21.70 0.75 12.68
N ILE A 85 -21.86 1.01 11.38
CA ILE A 85 -22.90 0.34 10.59
C ILE A 85 -22.43 -1.06 10.20
N PRO A 86 -23.23 -2.13 10.44
CA PRO A 86 -22.85 -3.50 10.09
C PRO A 86 -22.77 -3.71 8.56
N PRO A 87 -22.05 -4.74 8.07
CA PRO A 87 -21.78 -4.98 6.64
C PRO A 87 -23.05 -5.00 5.77
N TYR A 88 -24.10 -5.67 6.22
CA TYR A 88 -25.34 -5.84 5.45
C TYR A 88 -26.16 -4.55 5.26
N ASN A 89 -25.83 -3.49 5.97
CA ASN A 89 -26.42 -2.16 5.83
C ASN A 89 -25.51 -1.15 5.12
N ARG A 90 -24.31 -1.58 4.69
CA ARG A 90 -23.42 -0.76 3.86
C ARG A 90 -23.64 -1.08 2.39
N ASN A 91 -23.57 -0.06 1.54
CA ASN A 91 -23.71 -0.25 0.09
C ASN A 91 -22.37 -0.66 -0.57
N VAL A 92 -21.71 -1.62 0.04
CA VAL A 92 -20.45 -2.21 -0.42
C VAL A 92 -20.58 -3.73 -0.45
N ASN A 93 -19.88 -4.40 -1.35
CA ASN A 93 -19.79 -5.87 -1.37
C ASN A 93 -18.33 -6.29 -1.43
N THR A 94 -18.02 -7.46 -0.83
CA THR A 94 -16.67 -7.99 -0.73
C THR A 94 -16.54 -9.32 -1.46
N VAL A 95 -15.47 -9.47 -2.24
CA VAL A 95 -14.97 -10.74 -2.76
C VAL A 95 -13.77 -11.14 -1.91
N PHE A 96 -13.85 -12.29 -1.26
CA PHE A 96 -12.82 -12.79 -0.36
C PHE A 96 -11.76 -13.59 -1.10
N GLN A 97 -10.56 -13.69 -0.57
CA GLN A 97 -9.41 -14.41 -1.13
C GLN A 97 -9.72 -15.88 -1.51
N LYS A 98 -10.52 -16.60 -0.70
CA LYS A 98 -10.96 -17.98 -0.97
C LYS A 98 -12.35 -18.05 -1.61
N TYR A 99 -12.82 -16.99 -2.27
CA TYR A 99 -14.11 -16.85 -2.96
C TYR A 99 -15.34 -17.07 -2.08
N ALA A 100 -15.28 -17.88 -1.03
CA ALA A 100 -16.36 -18.20 -0.08
C ALA A 100 -17.68 -18.59 -0.77
N LEU A 101 -17.60 -19.40 -1.83
CA LEU A 101 -18.78 -19.94 -2.51
C LEU A 101 -19.46 -20.98 -1.62
N PHE A 102 -20.80 -21.09 -1.72
CA PHE A 102 -21.57 -22.08 -1.02
C PHE A 102 -21.53 -23.42 -1.79
N PRO A 103 -20.87 -24.47 -1.29
CA PRO A 103 -20.65 -25.70 -2.05
C PRO A 103 -21.95 -26.49 -2.28
N HIS A 104 -22.96 -26.29 -1.45
CA HIS A 104 -24.28 -26.93 -1.56
C HIS A 104 -25.24 -26.21 -2.53
N LEU A 105 -24.79 -25.13 -3.19
CA LEU A 105 -25.58 -24.40 -4.17
C LEU A 105 -24.87 -24.44 -5.54
N ASP A 106 -25.67 -24.53 -6.59
CA ASP A 106 -25.18 -24.31 -7.95
C ASP A 106 -24.72 -22.85 -8.16
N VAL A 107 -24.18 -22.56 -9.33
CA VAL A 107 -23.73 -21.21 -9.72
C VAL A 107 -24.87 -20.20 -9.61
N HIS A 108 -26.05 -20.53 -10.15
CA HIS A 108 -27.24 -19.67 -10.08
C HIS A 108 -27.65 -19.41 -8.62
N GLY A 109 -27.66 -20.43 -7.78
CA GLY A 109 -28.01 -20.33 -6.37
C GLY A 109 -27.06 -19.45 -5.59
N ASN A 110 -25.75 -19.57 -5.84
CA ASN A 110 -24.72 -18.71 -5.26
C ASN A 110 -24.95 -17.24 -5.58
N ILE A 111 -25.15 -16.91 -6.85
CA ILE A 111 -25.38 -15.52 -7.30
C ILE A 111 -26.73 -15.00 -6.76
N ALA A 112 -27.78 -15.81 -6.83
CA ALA A 112 -29.13 -15.45 -6.39
C ALA A 112 -29.26 -15.26 -4.86
N TYR A 113 -28.30 -15.75 -4.06
CA TYR A 113 -28.45 -15.86 -2.60
C TYR A 113 -28.81 -14.53 -1.95
N GLY A 114 -28.04 -13.47 -2.21
CA GLY A 114 -28.29 -12.14 -1.66
C GLY A 114 -29.64 -11.53 -2.10
N LEU A 115 -30.04 -11.76 -3.36
CA LEU A 115 -31.30 -11.24 -3.90
C LEU A 115 -32.53 -11.86 -3.22
N LYS A 116 -32.46 -13.15 -2.82
CA LYS A 116 -33.57 -13.84 -2.13
C LYS A 116 -33.90 -13.22 -0.77
N LEU A 117 -32.93 -12.59 -0.12
CA LEU A 117 -33.05 -12.01 1.22
C LEU A 117 -33.30 -10.49 1.18
N ARG A 118 -32.99 -9.83 0.06
CA ARG A 118 -33.05 -8.38 -0.07
C ARG A 118 -34.47 -7.90 -0.31
N LYS A 119 -34.93 -6.96 0.50
CA LYS A 119 -36.15 -6.21 0.29
C LYS A 119 -35.88 -5.01 -0.62
N ILE A 120 -36.72 -4.81 -1.61
CA ILE A 120 -36.68 -3.64 -2.51
C ILE A 120 -37.95 -2.82 -2.34
N LEU A 121 -37.88 -1.52 -2.64
CA LEU A 121 -39.07 -0.70 -2.78
C LEU A 121 -39.94 -1.28 -3.92
N LEU A 122 -41.23 -1.09 -3.83
CA LEU A 122 -42.13 -1.49 -4.93
C LEU A 122 -41.73 -0.74 -6.22
N PRO A 123 -41.53 -1.45 -7.36
CA PRO A 123 -41.25 -0.82 -8.63
C PRO A 123 -42.36 0.16 -9.04
N GLU A 124 -41.98 1.25 -9.67
CA GLU A 124 -42.92 2.29 -10.16
C GLU A 124 -44.06 1.71 -11.02
N GLN A 125 -43.77 0.72 -11.87
CA GLN A 125 -44.77 0.03 -12.67
C GLN A 125 -45.84 -0.65 -11.82
N GLU A 126 -45.44 -1.38 -10.76
CA GLU A 126 -46.38 -2.02 -9.84
C GLU A 126 -47.19 -1.01 -9.03
N ILE A 127 -46.58 0.13 -8.66
CA ILE A 127 -47.29 1.23 -8.01
C ILE A 127 -48.36 1.78 -8.96
N ASN A 128 -47.98 2.12 -10.18
CA ASN A 128 -48.86 2.68 -11.18
C ASN A 128 -50.03 1.74 -11.52
N GLU A 129 -49.77 0.43 -11.74
CA GLU A 129 -50.84 -0.55 -11.97
C GLU A 129 -51.83 -0.62 -10.80
N LYS A 130 -51.34 -0.54 -9.54
CA LYS A 130 -52.23 -0.53 -8.37
C LYS A 130 -53.01 0.76 -8.25
N LEU A 131 -52.42 1.90 -8.59
CA LEU A 131 -53.08 3.21 -8.55
C LEU A 131 -54.15 3.33 -9.66
N GLU A 132 -53.89 2.84 -10.86
CA GLU A 132 -54.88 2.83 -11.94
C GLU A 132 -56.14 2.03 -11.57
N LYS A 133 -55.95 0.83 -10.99
CA LYS A 133 -57.07 0.01 -10.49
C LYS A 133 -57.82 0.72 -9.35
N LEU A 134 -57.13 1.56 -8.56
CA LEU A 134 -57.74 2.30 -7.47
C LEU A 134 -58.49 3.55 -7.93
N ARG A 135 -57.96 4.28 -8.94
CA ARG A 135 -58.58 5.46 -9.56
C ARG A 135 -59.93 5.15 -10.15
N GLN A 136 -60.16 3.92 -10.64
CA GLN A 136 -61.47 3.48 -11.14
C GLN A 136 -62.54 3.31 -10.06
N LYS A 137 -62.16 3.24 -8.76
CA LYS A 137 -63.04 2.84 -7.66
C LYS A 137 -63.06 3.78 -6.46
N LYS A 138 -62.15 4.75 -6.35
CA LYS A 138 -61.96 5.60 -5.18
C LYS A 138 -61.72 7.05 -5.56
N SER A 139 -61.94 7.96 -4.59
CA SER A 139 -61.69 9.40 -4.75
C SER A 139 -60.18 9.71 -4.87
N GLU A 140 -59.83 10.85 -5.45
CA GLU A 140 -58.43 11.29 -5.63
C GLU A 140 -57.66 11.39 -4.33
N GLU A 141 -58.29 11.81 -3.24
CA GLU A 141 -57.67 11.91 -1.91
C GLU A 141 -57.22 10.53 -1.37
N VAL A 142 -58.03 9.48 -1.58
CA VAL A 142 -57.71 8.10 -1.21
C VAL A 142 -56.59 7.56 -2.10
N VAL A 143 -56.55 7.92 -3.37
CA VAL A 143 -55.52 7.53 -4.32
C VAL A 143 -54.18 8.15 -3.90
N ALA A 144 -54.14 9.46 -3.61
CA ALA A 144 -52.92 10.16 -3.19
C ALA A 144 -52.31 9.57 -1.87
N LYS A 145 -53.18 9.33 -0.88
CA LYS A 145 -52.78 8.73 0.39
C LYS A 145 -52.26 7.30 0.23
N THR A 146 -52.83 6.55 -0.71
CA THR A 146 -52.38 5.19 -1.04
C THR A 146 -51.04 5.20 -1.81
N GLU A 147 -50.85 6.16 -2.71
CA GLU A 147 -49.59 6.34 -3.44
C GLU A 147 -48.42 6.56 -2.50
N GLU A 148 -48.53 7.52 -1.55
CA GLU A 148 -47.50 7.77 -0.54
C GLU A 148 -47.14 6.50 0.23
N ARG A 149 -48.14 5.71 0.63
CA ARG A 149 -47.95 4.44 1.34
C ARG A 149 -47.31 3.35 0.47
N LEU A 150 -47.62 3.30 -0.82
CA LEU A 150 -47.04 2.33 -1.76
C LEU A 150 -45.59 2.66 -2.09
N ARG A 151 -45.22 3.94 -2.17
CA ARG A 151 -43.84 4.39 -2.40
C ARG A 151 -42.87 4.01 -1.25
N THR A 152 -43.36 3.83 -0.05
CA THR A 152 -42.58 3.39 1.12
C THR A 152 -42.63 1.88 1.36
N ARG A 153 -43.47 1.14 0.62
CA ARG A 153 -43.65 -0.30 0.81
C ARG A 153 -42.55 -1.10 0.15
N THR A 154 -42.00 -2.07 0.86
CA THR A 154 -40.97 -3.01 0.36
C THR A 154 -41.53 -4.40 0.10
N ARG A 155 -40.92 -5.14 -0.85
CA ARG A 155 -41.13 -6.55 -1.09
C ARG A 155 -39.81 -7.27 -1.39
N LEU A 156 -39.82 -8.60 -1.39
CA LEU A 156 -38.73 -9.39 -1.94
C LEU A 156 -38.78 -9.39 -3.48
N TYR A 157 -37.66 -9.70 -4.12
CA TYR A 157 -37.61 -9.95 -5.55
C TYR A 157 -38.47 -11.16 -5.92
N THR A 158 -39.14 -11.11 -7.06
CA THR A 158 -39.84 -12.26 -7.65
C THR A 158 -38.82 -13.23 -8.27
N LYS A 159 -39.21 -14.49 -8.45
CA LYS A 159 -38.36 -15.51 -9.11
C LYS A 159 -37.93 -15.08 -10.52
N LYS A 160 -38.80 -14.38 -11.26
CA LYS A 160 -38.52 -13.89 -12.61
C LYS A 160 -37.46 -12.78 -12.59
N GLU A 161 -37.55 -11.85 -11.66
CA GLU A 161 -36.54 -10.76 -11.47
C GLU A 161 -35.20 -11.31 -11.04
N ILE A 162 -35.19 -12.28 -10.09
CA ILE A 162 -33.94 -12.96 -9.66
C ILE A 162 -33.27 -13.62 -10.86
N LYS A 163 -34.04 -14.40 -11.65
CA LYS A 163 -33.50 -15.08 -12.84
C LYS A 163 -32.91 -14.10 -13.85
N ALA A 164 -33.58 -12.98 -14.11
CA ALA A 164 -33.08 -11.94 -15.03
C ALA A 164 -31.77 -11.35 -14.53
N LYS A 165 -31.71 -10.88 -13.25
CA LYS A 165 -30.51 -10.30 -12.66
C LYS A 165 -29.33 -11.28 -12.60
N VAL A 166 -29.59 -12.54 -12.32
CA VAL A 166 -28.54 -13.58 -12.30
C VAL A 166 -28.00 -13.82 -13.71
N ASN A 167 -28.87 -13.89 -14.72
CA ASN A 167 -28.44 -14.03 -16.11
C ASN A 167 -27.60 -12.83 -16.58
N ASP A 168 -28.00 -11.60 -16.23
CA ASP A 168 -27.22 -10.39 -16.52
C ASP A 168 -25.84 -10.43 -15.84
N ALA A 169 -25.78 -10.86 -14.57
CA ALA A 169 -24.53 -11.01 -13.86
C ALA A 169 -23.63 -12.10 -14.45
N LEU A 170 -24.21 -13.23 -14.88
CA LEU A 170 -23.48 -14.31 -15.57
C LEU A 170 -22.91 -13.84 -16.90
N LYS A 171 -23.68 -13.06 -17.65
CA LYS A 171 -23.23 -12.48 -18.92
C LYS A 171 -22.07 -11.52 -18.72
N LEU A 172 -22.11 -10.69 -17.68
CA LEU A 172 -21.05 -9.75 -17.36
C LEU A 172 -19.69 -10.45 -17.14
N VAL A 173 -19.71 -11.63 -16.53
CA VAL A 173 -18.51 -12.41 -16.21
C VAL A 173 -18.20 -13.53 -17.25
N GLY A 174 -18.93 -13.59 -18.37
CA GLY A 174 -18.73 -14.57 -19.45
C GLY A 174 -19.02 -16.03 -19.03
N LEU A 175 -20.06 -16.24 -18.22
CA LEU A 175 -20.46 -17.57 -17.71
C LEU A 175 -21.95 -17.84 -17.96
N GLU A 176 -22.53 -17.41 -19.08
CA GLU A 176 -23.98 -17.47 -19.40
C GLU A 176 -24.54 -18.91 -19.26
N ASP A 177 -23.79 -19.91 -19.72
CA ASP A 177 -24.21 -21.30 -19.75
C ASP A 177 -23.88 -22.09 -18.48
N TYR A 178 -23.29 -21.44 -17.47
CA TYR A 178 -22.78 -22.13 -16.27
C TYR A 178 -23.77 -22.13 -15.09
N GLY A 179 -24.90 -21.48 -15.21
CA GLY A 179 -25.85 -21.25 -14.10
C GLY A 179 -26.28 -22.51 -13.33
N HIS A 180 -26.35 -23.66 -13.98
CA HIS A 180 -26.80 -24.93 -13.41
C HIS A 180 -25.65 -25.86 -12.94
N ARG A 181 -24.39 -25.42 -13.08
CA ARG A 181 -23.24 -26.23 -12.68
C ARG A 181 -22.98 -26.13 -11.18
N ASP A 182 -22.47 -27.22 -10.64
CA ASP A 182 -21.95 -27.23 -9.27
C ASP A 182 -20.65 -26.42 -9.20
N VAL A 183 -20.48 -25.63 -8.15
CA VAL A 183 -19.30 -24.76 -8.01
C VAL A 183 -17.99 -25.52 -7.89
N ASP A 184 -18.00 -26.73 -7.34
CA ASP A 184 -16.83 -27.61 -7.21
C ASP A 184 -16.35 -28.17 -8.56
N SER A 185 -17.20 -28.14 -9.60
CA SER A 185 -16.83 -28.55 -10.96
C SER A 185 -16.11 -27.45 -11.75
N LEU A 186 -15.99 -26.25 -11.19
CA LEU A 186 -15.43 -25.08 -11.85
C LEU A 186 -13.92 -24.95 -11.59
N SER A 187 -13.19 -24.44 -12.58
CA SER A 187 -11.80 -24.00 -12.35
C SER A 187 -11.74 -22.82 -11.37
N GLY A 188 -10.56 -22.60 -10.74
CA GLY A 188 -10.37 -21.47 -9.80
C GLY A 188 -10.77 -20.10 -10.38
N GLY A 189 -10.40 -19.82 -11.64
CA GLY A 189 -10.80 -18.58 -12.31
C GLY A 189 -12.31 -18.49 -12.59
N GLN A 190 -12.99 -19.62 -12.86
CA GLN A 190 -14.44 -19.65 -12.99
C GLN A 190 -15.13 -19.45 -11.63
N GLN A 191 -14.64 -20.07 -10.56
CA GLN A 191 -15.13 -19.84 -9.20
C GLN A 191 -15.00 -18.38 -8.79
N GLN A 192 -13.88 -17.74 -9.10
CA GLN A 192 -13.66 -16.32 -8.88
C GLN A 192 -14.69 -15.46 -9.63
N ARG A 193 -14.93 -15.72 -10.91
CA ARG A 193 -15.95 -15.00 -11.70
C ARG A 193 -17.34 -15.16 -11.10
N VAL A 194 -17.69 -16.33 -10.60
CA VAL A 194 -18.96 -16.55 -9.86
C VAL A 194 -19.01 -15.71 -8.58
N ALA A 195 -17.92 -15.63 -7.81
CA ALA A 195 -17.86 -14.81 -6.60
C ALA A 195 -18.01 -13.30 -6.93
N ILE A 196 -17.40 -12.84 -8.01
CA ILE A 196 -17.55 -11.46 -8.50
C ILE A 196 -18.99 -11.22 -8.95
N ALA A 197 -19.59 -12.12 -9.74
CA ALA A 197 -21.01 -12.01 -10.17
C ALA A 197 -21.96 -11.95 -8.96
N ARG A 198 -21.72 -12.79 -7.92
CA ARG A 198 -22.47 -12.77 -6.66
C ARG A 198 -22.33 -11.43 -5.92
N ALA A 199 -21.17 -10.81 -5.97
CA ALA A 199 -20.97 -9.51 -5.35
C ALA A 199 -21.65 -8.39 -6.17
N LEU A 200 -21.58 -8.45 -7.49
CA LEU A 200 -22.11 -7.41 -8.39
C LEU A 200 -23.64 -7.45 -8.56
N VAL A 201 -24.27 -8.62 -8.42
CA VAL A 201 -25.73 -8.78 -8.65
C VAL A 201 -26.60 -7.88 -7.75
N ASN A 202 -26.05 -7.46 -6.61
CA ASN A 202 -26.68 -6.53 -5.68
C ASN A 202 -26.46 -5.06 -6.04
N GLU A 203 -25.77 -4.76 -7.14
CA GLU A 203 -25.49 -3.39 -7.62
C GLU A 203 -24.83 -2.52 -6.52
N PRO A 204 -23.68 -2.92 -5.97
CA PRO A 204 -23.02 -2.14 -4.93
C PRO A 204 -22.45 -0.83 -5.50
N ARG A 205 -22.25 0.17 -4.65
CA ARG A 205 -21.54 1.41 -5.00
C ARG A 205 -20.03 1.21 -5.02
N VAL A 206 -19.54 0.30 -4.18
CA VAL A 206 -18.13 -0.04 -4.04
C VAL A 206 -17.97 -1.55 -4.01
N LEU A 207 -17.06 -2.08 -4.82
CA LEU A 207 -16.63 -3.48 -4.79
C LEU A 207 -15.28 -3.57 -4.10
N LEU A 208 -15.21 -4.38 -3.05
CA LEU A 208 -14.01 -4.66 -2.28
C LEU A 208 -13.45 -6.03 -2.69
N LEU A 209 -12.18 -6.10 -3.02
CA LEU A 209 -11.51 -7.29 -3.54
C LEU A 209 -10.27 -7.58 -2.66
N ASP A 210 -10.31 -8.66 -1.88
CA ASP A 210 -9.24 -9.05 -0.97
C ASP A 210 -8.38 -10.15 -1.58
N GLU A 211 -7.23 -9.80 -2.14
CA GLU A 211 -6.26 -10.68 -2.84
C GLU A 211 -6.93 -11.69 -3.81
N PRO A 212 -7.82 -11.27 -4.70
CA PRO A 212 -8.67 -12.20 -5.44
C PRO A 212 -7.88 -13.06 -6.44
N LEU A 213 -6.69 -12.63 -6.89
CA LEU A 213 -5.89 -13.33 -7.90
C LEU A 213 -4.79 -14.23 -7.32
N GLY A 214 -4.57 -14.22 -6.00
CA GLY A 214 -3.47 -14.92 -5.35
C GLY A 214 -3.45 -16.44 -5.52
N ALA A 215 -4.61 -17.06 -5.80
CA ALA A 215 -4.72 -18.52 -5.98
C ALA A 215 -4.59 -18.97 -7.46
N LEU A 216 -4.38 -18.04 -8.41
CA LEU A 216 -4.32 -18.33 -9.85
C LEU A 216 -2.89 -18.47 -10.35
N ASP A 217 -2.69 -19.34 -11.37
CA ASP A 217 -1.45 -19.38 -12.12
C ASP A 217 -1.21 -18.08 -12.93
N LEU A 218 0.02 -17.84 -13.37
CA LEU A 218 0.44 -16.60 -14.03
C LEU A 218 -0.42 -16.25 -15.26
N LYS A 219 -0.75 -17.25 -16.11
CA LYS A 219 -1.53 -17.01 -17.32
C LYS A 219 -2.96 -16.62 -17.00
N MET A 220 -3.62 -17.38 -16.12
CA MET A 220 -4.97 -17.10 -15.66
C MET A 220 -5.04 -15.78 -14.90
N ARG A 221 -4.00 -15.42 -14.14
CA ARG A 221 -3.89 -14.15 -13.43
C ARG A 221 -3.93 -12.97 -14.41
N LYS A 222 -3.10 -12.98 -15.47
CA LYS A 222 -3.10 -11.93 -16.51
C LYS A 222 -4.44 -11.82 -17.25
N GLU A 223 -5.09 -12.93 -17.57
CA GLU A 223 -6.42 -12.93 -18.18
C GLU A 223 -7.46 -12.28 -17.23
N MET A 224 -7.41 -12.61 -15.94
CA MET A 224 -8.33 -12.05 -14.93
C MET A 224 -8.07 -10.58 -14.62
N GLN A 225 -6.81 -10.11 -14.63
CA GLN A 225 -6.48 -8.69 -14.53
C GLN A 225 -7.16 -7.87 -15.64
N ALA A 226 -7.01 -8.32 -16.89
CA ALA A 226 -7.66 -7.67 -18.03
C ALA A 226 -9.19 -7.67 -17.90
N GLU A 227 -9.77 -8.77 -17.43
CA GLU A 227 -11.22 -8.92 -17.23
C GLU A 227 -11.73 -8.01 -16.11
N LEU A 228 -11.05 -7.93 -14.96
CA LEU A 228 -11.39 -7.02 -13.87
C LEU A 228 -11.36 -5.56 -14.34
N ARG A 229 -10.32 -5.17 -15.10
CA ARG A 229 -10.22 -3.82 -15.64
C ARG A 229 -11.34 -3.51 -16.66
N ARG A 230 -11.72 -4.50 -17.48
CA ARG A 230 -12.87 -4.39 -18.41
C ARG A 230 -14.16 -4.18 -17.63
N MET A 231 -14.44 -5.04 -16.64
CA MET A 231 -15.63 -4.94 -15.79
C MET A 231 -15.71 -3.59 -15.05
N HIS A 232 -14.60 -3.11 -14.49
CA HIS A 232 -14.55 -1.80 -13.84
C HIS A 232 -14.98 -0.67 -14.81
N LYS A 233 -14.41 -0.64 -16.03
CA LYS A 233 -14.76 0.36 -17.06
C LYS A 233 -16.22 0.27 -17.50
N GLU A 234 -16.75 -0.93 -17.63
CA GLU A 234 -18.13 -1.18 -18.07
C GLU A 234 -19.15 -0.77 -17.00
N LEU A 235 -18.86 -1.09 -15.74
CA LEU A 235 -19.75 -0.81 -14.61
C LEU A 235 -19.67 0.62 -14.08
N GLY A 236 -18.50 1.27 -14.17
CA GLY A 236 -18.26 2.62 -13.66
C GLY A 236 -18.42 2.77 -12.14
N ILE A 237 -18.38 1.65 -11.38
CA ILE A 237 -18.41 1.66 -9.92
C ILE A 237 -16.99 1.69 -9.35
N THR A 238 -16.85 2.08 -8.08
CA THR A 238 -15.54 2.13 -7.43
C THR A 238 -15.08 0.74 -7.03
N PHE A 239 -13.81 0.41 -7.37
CA PHE A 239 -13.15 -0.81 -6.91
C PHE A 239 -12.08 -0.46 -5.88
N ILE A 240 -12.03 -1.22 -4.78
CA ILE A 240 -10.92 -1.20 -3.84
C ILE A 240 -10.32 -2.60 -3.84
N TYR A 241 -9.08 -2.67 -4.27
CA TYR A 241 -8.34 -3.90 -4.51
C TYR A 241 -7.17 -4.03 -3.53
N VAL A 242 -7.04 -5.15 -2.86
CA VAL A 242 -5.90 -5.45 -1.99
C VAL A 242 -5.01 -6.44 -2.69
N THR A 243 -3.72 -6.15 -2.74
CA THR A 243 -2.69 -7.08 -3.22
C THR A 243 -1.35 -6.79 -2.56
N HIS A 244 -0.44 -7.74 -2.66
CA HIS A 244 1.00 -7.57 -2.42
C HIS A 244 1.80 -7.64 -3.74
N ASP A 245 1.14 -7.88 -4.88
CA ASP A 245 1.74 -7.96 -6.21
C ASP A 245 1.80 -6.58 -6.86
N GLN A 246 3.02 -6.14 -7.16
CA GLN A 246 3.31 -4.82 -7.74
C GLN A 246 2.81 -4.72 -9.18
N GLU A 247 2.95 -5.81 -9.99
CA GLU A 247 2.50 -5.84 -11.39
C GLU A 247 0.98 -5.64 -11.46
N GLU A 248 0.23 -6.27 -10.55
CA GLU A 248 -1.23 -6.07 -10.45
C GLU A 248 -1.58 -4.62 -10.15
N ALA A 249 -0.93 -4.01 -9.16
CA ALA A 249 -1.17 -2.63 -8.78
C ALA A 249 -0.84 -1.65 -9.91
N LEU A 250 0.33 -1.79 -10.54
CA LEU A 250 0.78 -0.90 -11.60
C LEU A 250 -0.08 -1.00 -12.87
N THR A 251 -0.61 -2.19 -13.20
CA THR A 251 -1.35 -2.42 -14.46
C THR A 251 -2.84 -2.12 -14.36
N MET A 252 -3.45 -2.29 -13.18
CA MET A 252 -4.91 -2.19 -13.04
C MET A 252 -5.41 -0.88 -12.44
N SER A 253 -4.59 -0.20 -11.63
CA SER A 253 -5.06 0.90 -10.79
C SER A 253 -5.18 2.24 -11.52
N ASP A 254 -6.10 3.07 -11.07
CA ASP A 254 -6.08 4.51 -11.33
C ASP A 254 -5.28 5.22 -10.21
N THR A 255 -5.40 4.72 -8.97
CA THR A 255 -4.68 5.21 -7.79
C THR A 255 -4.14 4.03 -6.98
N ILE A 256 -2.88 4.11 -6.57
CA ILE A 256 -2.22 3.16 -5.67
C ILE A 256 -2.02 3.85 -4.31
N VAL A 257 -2.35 3.13 -3.24
CA VAL A 257 -2.07 3.50 -1.86
C VAL A 257 -1.05 2.49 -1.33
N VAL A 258 0.19 2.91 -1.17
CA VAL A 258 1.25 2.08 -0.60
C VAL A 258 1.16 2.15 0.91
N ILE A 259 1.06 0.99 1.57
CA ILE A 259 0.91 0.86 3.02
C ILE A 259 2.06 0.02 3.55
N ASN A 260 2.70 0.50 4.61
CA ASN A 260 3.68 -0.26 5.38
C ASN A 260 3.52 0.04 6.88
N ASP A 261 3.70 -0.98 7.72
CA ASP A 261 3.63 -0.87 9.20
C ASP A 261 2.35 -0.15 9.70
N GLY A 262 1.23 -0.35 9.02
CA GLY A 262 -0.06 0.27 9.38
C GLY A 262 -0.27 1.69 8.86
N GLU A 263 0.71 2.31 8.23
CA GLU A 263 0.70 3.70 7.76
C GLU A 263 0.69 3.80 6.22
N ILE A 264 0.15 4.91 5.70
CA ILE A 264 0.25 5.24 4.28
C ILE A 264 1.62 5.85 3.98
N GLN A 265 2.41 5.17 3.17
CA GLN A 265 3.71 5.66 2.71
C GLN A 265 3.59 6.62 1.52
N GLN A 266 2.69 6.31 0.57
CA GLN A 266 2.44 7.17 -0.59
C GLN A 266 1.08 6.87 -1.22
N VAL A 267 0.46 7.91 -1.78
CA VAL A 267 -0.74 7.81 -2.62
C VAL A 267 -0.47 8.50 -3.94
N GLY A 268 -0.76 7.81 -5.05
CA GLY A 268 -0.51 8.38 -6.38
C GLY A 268 -0.99 7.51 -7.53
N SER A 269 -0.85 8.03 -8.76
CA SER A 269 -1.03 7.20 -9.96
C SER A 269 0.09 6.16 -10.06
N PRO A 270 -0.11 5.03 -10.75
CA PRO A 270 0.94 4.03 -10.98
C PRO A 270 2.26 4.63 -11.43
N GLN A 271 2.21 5.51 -12.43
CA GLN A 271 3.39 6.19 -12.94
C GLN A 271 4.06 7.09 -11.88
N ALA A 272 3.27 7.84 -11.09
CA ALA A 272 3.85 8.71 -10.05
C ALA A 272 4.54 7.91 -8.93
N ILE A 273 3.97 6.76 -8.55
CA ILE A 273 4.55 5.86 -7.55
C ILE A 273 5.87 5.25 -8.05
N TYR A 274 5.93 4.86 -9.34
CA TYR A 274 7.12 4.26 -9.94
C TYR A 274 8.24 5.30 -10.20
N ASP A 275 7.90 6.41 -10.87
CA ASP A 275 8.87 7.42 -11.31
C ASP A 275 9.35 8.34 -10.16
N LYS A 276 8.50 8.56 -9.14
CA LYS A 276 8.72 9.52 -8.05
C LYS A 276 8.35 8.91 -6.70
N PRO A 277 9.03 7.87 -6.27
CA PRO A 277 8.80 7.31 -4.94
C PRO A 277 9.06 8.35 -3.85
N ALA A 278 8.23 8.35 -2.81
CA ALA A 278 8.32 9.32 -1.73
C ALA A 278 9.49 9.03 -0.79
N ASN A 279 9.85 7.76 -0.62
CA ASN A 279 10.94 7.30 0.23
C ASN A 279 11.58 6.02 -0.32
N ALA A 280 12.66 5.60 0.29
CA ALA A 280 13.43 4.43 -0.12
C ALA A 280 12.61 3.13 -0.07
N PHE A 281 11.73 2.99 0.94
CA PHE A 281 10.84 1.84 1.02
C PHE A 281 9.93 1.73 -0.21
N VAL A 282 9.27 2.82 -0.62
CA VAL A 282 8.40 2.81 -1.80
C VAL A 282 9.21 2.52 -3.07
N ALA A 283 10.42 3.07 -3.19
CA ALA A 283 11.30 2.83 -4.32
C ALA A 283 11.65 1.37 -4.50
N ASP A 284 12.08 0.72 -3.42
CA ASP A 284 12.46 -0.69 -3.36
C ASP A 284 11.25 -1.63 -3.52
N PHE A 285 10.17 -1.30 -2.83
CA PHE A 285 8.97 -2.14 -2.82
C PHE A 285 8.23 -2.15 -4.17
N ILE A 286 8.31 -1.09 -4.99
CA ILE A 286 7.57 -0.98 -6.27
C ILE A 286 8.31 -1.56 -7.48
N GLY A 287 9.58 -1.83 -7.35
CA GLY A 287 10.40 -2.41 -8.40
C GLY A 287 11.87 -2.31 -8.05
N GLU A 288 12.66 -3.11 -8.71
CA GLU A 288 14.11 -3.09 -8.53
C GLU A 288 14.68 -1.68 -8.65
N SER A 289 15.58 -1.33 -7.75
CA SER A 289 16.15 0.01 -7.68
C SER A 289 17.58 -0.02 -7.19
N ASN A 290 18.42 0.78 -7.80
CA ASN A 290 19.70 1.14 -7.22
C ASN A 290 19.46 2.31 -6.25
N ILE A 291 19.56 2.05 -4.94
CA ILE A 291 19.36 3.07 -3.90
C ILE A 291 20.72 3.40 -3.30
N LEU A 292 21.10 4.66 -3.32
CA LEU A 292 22.38 5.16 -2.82
C LEU A 292 22.17 6.31 -1.87
N SER A 293 23.09 6.46 -0.92
CA SER A 293 23.18 7.66 -0.11
C SER A 293 24.03 8.74 -0.80
N GLY A 294 23.61 9.99 -0.70
CA GLY A 294 24.31 11.11 -1.28
C GLY A 294 24.12 12.41 -0.51
N ILE A 295 24.72 13.47 -1.02
CA ILE A 295 24.65 14.81 -0.42
C ILE A 295 24.30 15.82 -1.51
N MET A 296 23.28 16.63 -1.29
CA MET A 296 22.94 17.72 -2.20
C MET A 296 24.00 18.84 -2.09
N LEU A 297 24.58 19.21 -3.22
CA LEU A 297 25.53 20.35 -3.28
C LEU A 297 24.83 21.68 -3.55
N GLY A 298 23.59 21.63 -3.99
CA GLY A 298 22.71 22.73 -4.34
C GLY A 298 21.60 22.25 -5.28
N ASP A 299 20.77 23.17 -5.76
CA ASP A 299 19.74 22.85 -6.74
C ASP A 299 20.34 22.17 -7.98
N ASN A 300 19.72 21.07 -8.40
CA ASN A 300 20.10 20.28 -9.57
C ASN A 300 21.51 19.65 -9.51
N LEU A 301 22.16 19.57 -8.34
CA LEU A 301 23.50 19.00 -8.21
C LEU A 301 23.61 18.14 -6.95
N VAL A 302 23.90 16.85 -7.13
CA VAL A 302 24.07 15.88 -6.06
C VAL A 302 25.44 15.21 -6.13
N LYS A 303 26.01 14.84 -4.98
CA LYS A 303 27.27 14.09 -4.88
C LYS A 303 27.00 12.71 -4.30
N PHE A 304 27.44 11.66 -5.00
CA PHE A 304 27.45 10.27 -4.53
C PHE A 304 28.62 9.53 -5.17
N LEU A 305 29.07 8.41 -4.57
CA LEU A 305 30.23 7.63 -5.01
C LEU A 305 31.45 8.53 -5.34
N GLY A 306 31.70 9.52 -4.49
CA GLY A 306 32.81 10.45 -4.65
C GLY A 306 32.71 11.47 -5.80
N LYS A 307 31.67 11.42 -6.65
CA LYS A 307 31.49 12.27 -7.85
C LYS A 307 30.25 13.13 -7.78
N SER A 308 30.23 14.22 -8.55
CA SER A 308 29.10 15.13 -8.66
C SER A 308 28.30 14.84 -9.94
N PHE A 309 26.98 14.76 -9.80
CA PHE A 309 26.03 14.49 -10.88
C PHE A 309 25.00 15.61 -10.96
N ASN A 310 24.64 15.97 -12.19
CA ASN A 310 23.49 16.82 -12.42
C ASN A 310 22.20 16.00 -12.19
N CYS A 311 21.20 16.59 -11.57
CA CYS A 311 19.86 16.03 -11.39
C CYS A 311 18.80 17.11 -11.69
N VAL A 312 17.51 16.75 -11.63
CA VAL A 312 16.40 17.70 -11.85
C VAL A 312 15.75 18.18 -10.56
N SER A 313 16.20 17.68 -9.41
CA SER A 313 15.61 17.95 -8.10
C SER A 313 16.04 19.30 -7.53
N LYS A 314 15.10 19.99 -6.87
CA LYS A 314 15.27 21.31 -6.26
C LYS A 314 14.65 21.35 -4.86
N GLY A 315 15.01 22.36 -4.08
CA GLY A 315 14.40 22.62 -2.78
C GLY A 315 15.06 21.89 -1.61
N PHE A 316 16.19 21.23 -1.83
CA PHE A 316 17.01 20.63 -0.77
C PHE A 316 18.06 21.64 -0.27
N ALA A 317 18.36 21.59 1.02
CA ALA A 317 19.41 22.43 1.59
C ALA A 317 20.79 21.99 1.08
N LYS A 318 21.73 22.95 1.02
CA LYS A 318 23.13 22.61 0.71
C LYS A 318 23.71 21.72 1.81
N ASN A 319 24.41 20.66 1.40
CA ASN A 319 24.95 19.59 2.24
C ASN A 319 23.89 18.73 2.94
N GLN A 320 22.63 18.78 2.51
CA GLN A 320 21.60 17.89 3.03
C GLN A 320 21.86 16.46 2.57
N PRO A 321 21.89 15.48 3.51
CA PRO A 321 21.90 14.06 3.18
C PRO A 321 20.60 13.66 2.46
N VAL A 322 20.73 12.81 1.45
CA VAL A 322 19.59 12.38 0.60
C VAL A 322 19.74 10.93 0.20
N ASP A 323 18.63 10.26 -0.02
CA ASP A 323 18.57 8.99 -0.74
C ASP A 323 18.41 9.27 -2.25
N ILE A 324 19.11 8.49 -3.06
CA ILE A 324 19.12 8.58 -4.50
C ILE A 324 18.60 7.28 -5.07
N VAL A 325 17.61 7.35 -5.95
CA VAL A 325 17.07 6.18 -6.65
C VAL A 325 17.37 6.29 -8.12
N ILE A 326 17.91 5.21 -8.69
CA ILE A 326 18.18 5.05 -10.11
C ILE A 326 17.64 3.68 -10.54
N ARG A 327 16.71 3.67 -11.49
CA ARG A 327 16.15 2.42 -11.99
C ARG A 327 17.17 1.65 -12.85
N PRO A 328 17.17 0.30 -12.81
CA PRO A 328 18.11 -0.51 -13.61
C PRO A 328 18.05 -0.24 -15.12
N GLU A 329 16.87 0.02 -15.68
CA GLU A 329 16.65 0.35 -17.09
C GLU A 329 17.11 1.75 -17.48
N ASP A 330 17.31 2.64 -16.52
CA ASP A 330 17.73 4.04 -16.72
C ASP A 330 19.23 4.22 -16.80
N ILE A 331 20.00 3.16 -16.59
CA ILE A 331 21.46 3.16 -16.67
C ILE A 331 21.90 2.66 -18.03
N THR A 332 22.59 3.50 -18.79
CA THR A 332 23.15 3.10 -20.09
C THR A 332 24.57 2.56 -19.93
N VAL A 333 24.80 1.33 -20.38
CA VAL A 333 26.12 0.68 -20.33
C VAL A 333 26.89 0.90 -21.64
N HIS A 334 28.13 1.38 -21.52
CA HIS A 334 29.06 1.56 -22.61
C HIS A 334 30.23 0.56 -22.50
N VAL A 335 30.27 -0.44 -23.36
CA VAL A 335 31.36 -1.43 -23.44
C VAL A 335 32.65 -0.82 -24.01
N LYS A 336 32.53 0.28 -24.75
CA LYS A 336 33.66 1.06 -25.28
C LYS A 336 33.78 2.39 -24.57
N LYS A 337 35.03 2.89 -24.44
CA LYS A 337 35.29 4.19 -23.82
C LYS A 337 34.42 5.28 -24.46
N SER A 338 33.61 5.96 -23.64
CA SER A 338 32.72 7.05 -24.04
C SER A 338 32.99 8.29 -23.18
N THR A 339 32.89 9.46 -23.78
CA THR A 339 32.99 10.73 -23.04
C THR A 339 31.74 11.04 -22.19
N LYS A 340 30.69 10.26 -22.36
CA LYS A 340 29.43 10.40 -21.62
C LYS A 340 29.40 9.61 -20.31
N THR A 341 30.35 8.71 -20.10
CA THR A 341 30.38 7.87 -18.90
C THR A 341 30.81 8.67 -17.69
N GLN A 342 30.01 8.62 -16.62
CA GLN A 342 30.32 9.26 -15.34
C GLN A 342 31.02 8.29 -14.39
N LEU A 343 30.68 6.99 -14.43
CA LEU A 343 31.25 5.93 -13.61
C LEU A 343 31.85 4.86 -14.51
N ASN A 344 32.83 4.11 -14.00
CA ASN A 344 33.33 2.90 -14.61
C ASN A 344 33.19 1.77 -13.59
N GLY A 345 32.84 0.59 -14.09
CA GLY A 345 32.70 -0.58 -13.24
C GLY A 345 33.09 -1.86 -13.94
N LYS A 346 33.19 -2.94 -13.17
CA LYS A 346 33.49 -4.28 -13.61
C LYS A 346 32.23 -5.14 -13.58
N VAL A 347 31.93 -5.83 -14.66
CA VAL A 347 30.79 -6.77 -14.72
C VAL A 347 31.10 -8.00 -13.88
N ILE A 348 30.26 -8.28 -12.87
CA ILE A 348 30.39 -9.43 -11.97
C ILE A 348 29.33 -10.49 -12.20
N SER A 349 28.17 -10.12 -12.74
CA SER A 349 27.09 -11.04 -13.11
C SER A 349 26.43 -10.59 -14.42
N ASN A 350 25.89 -11.55 -15.21
CA ASN A 350 25.13 -11.28 -16.43
C ASN A 350 24.13 -12.41 -16.67
N THR A 351 22.86 -12.14 -16.38
CA THR A 351 21.76 -13.12 -16.46
C THR A 351 20.75 -12.73 -17.54
N PHE A 352 20.44 -13.62 -18.47
CA PHE A 352 19.40 -13.39 -19.47
C PHE A 352 18.01 -13.71 -18.93
N LEU A 353 17.14 -12.71 -18.84
CA LEU A 353 15.76 -12.82 -18.33
C LEU A 353 14.70 -12.90 -19.45
N GLY A 354 15.07 -13.41 -20.64
CA GLY A 354 14.15 -13.65 -21.75
C GLY A 354 13.99 -12.49 -22.71
N THR A 355 13.93 -11.25 -22.25
CA THR A 355 13.80 -10.04 -23.09
C THR A 355 14.97 -9.07 -22.96
N PHE A 356 15.64 -9.08 -21.82
CA PHE A 356 16.82 -8.27 -21.52
C PHE A 356 17.83 -9.08 -20.70
N PHE A 357 19.03 -8.53 -20.56
CA PHE A 357 20.06 -9.01 -19.64
C PHE A 357 20.03 -8.13 -18.38
N GLU A 358 20.02 -8.77 -17.22
CA GLU A 358 20.29 -8.17 -15.94
C GLU A 358 21.77 -8.34 -15.63
N VAL A 359 22.44 -7.22 -15.44
CA VAL A 359 23.89 -7.17 -15.31
C VAL A 359 24.22 -6.48 -13.99
N GLU A 360 24.99 -7.17 -13.15
CA GLU A 360 25.54 -6.57 -11.93
C GLU A 360 26.92 -6.02 -12.22
N ILE A 361 27.13 -4.77 -11.82
CA ILE A 361 28.35 -4.01 -12.12
C ILE A 361 28.91 -3.42 -10.85
N GLU A 362 30.08 -3.89 -10.45
CA GLU A 362 30.85 -3.41 -9.32
C GLU A 362 31.57 -2.11 -9.67
N VAL A 363 31.43 -1.10 -8.84
CA VAL A 363 32.00 0.25 -9.02
C VAL A 363 32.83 0.65 -7.82
N ASN A 364 33.87 1.48 -7.99
CA ASN A 364 34.76 1.96 -6.94
C ASN A 364 35.40 0.84 -6.10
N ASP A 365 35.98 -0.17 -6.77
CA ASP A 365 36.68 -1.31 -6.13
C ASP A 365 35.81 -2.04 -5.09
N GLY A 366 34.50 -2.22 -5.37
CA GLY A 366 33.56 -2.97 -4.53
C GLY A 366 32.78 -2.10 -3.53
N GLU A 367 32.95 -0.77 -3.56
CA GLU A 367 32.17 0.13 -2.69
C GLU A 367 30.68 0.07 -2.99
N TYR A 368 30.30 -0.18 -4.26
CA TYR A 368 28.90 -0.22 -4.69
C TYR A 368 28.70 -1.19 -5.87
N GLN A 369 27.55 -1.84 -5.86
CA GLN A 369 27.11 -2.75 -6.91
C GLN A 369 25.82 -2.21 -7.57
N PHE A 370 25.87 -1.93 -8.87
CA PHE A 370 24.71 -1.53 -9.66
C PHE A 370 24.06 -2.73 -10.32
N THR A 371 22.75 -2.86 -10.19
CA THR A 371 21.92 -3.69 -11.07
C THR A 371 21.52 -2.86 -12.28
N VAL A 372 21.74 -3.38 -13.48
CA VAL A 372 21.46 -2.71 -14.76
C VAL A 372 20.71 -3.63 -15.70
N GLN A 373 19.64 -3.14 -16.32
CA GLN A 373 18.90 -3.84 -17.36
C GLN A 373 19.33 -3.34 -18.74
N THR A 374 19.81 -4.26 -19.60
CA THR A 374 20.31 -3.90 -20.92
C THR A 374 19.97 -4.97 -21.98
N ASN A 375 19.87 -4.56 -23.25
CA ASN A 375 19.71 -5.50 -24.37
C ASN A 375 21.06 -6.06 -24.87
N GLN A 376 22.18 -5.67 -24.27
CA GLN A 376 23.52 -6.08 -24.67
C GLN A 376 24.00 -7.28 -23.84
N ASN A 377 24.47 -8.34 -24.49
CA ASN A 377 25.16 -9.39 -23.78
C ASN A 377 26.61 -8.95 -23.51
N ILE A 378 26.93 -8.68 -22.25
CA ILE A 378 28.22 -8.13 -21.82
C ILE A 378 29.02 -9.27 -21.16
N ALA A 379 30.28 -9.42 -21.52
CA ALA A 379 31.12 -10.47 -20.93
C ALA A 379 31.39 -10.23 -19.45
N LEU A 380 31.49 -11.31 -18.68
CA LEU A 380 31.96 -11.24 -17.29
C LEU A 380 33.38 -10.65 -17.26
N ASP A 381 33.72 -9.99 -16.18
CA ASP A 381 34.98 -9.26 -15.95
C ASP A 381 35.24 -8.07 -16.91
N ALA A 382 34.31 -7.75 -17.81
CA ALA A 382 34.46 -6.60 -18.71
C ALA A 382 34.41 -5.29 -17.91
N ILE A 383 35.32 -4.37 -18.27
CA ILE A 383 35.25 -3.00 -17.73
C ILE A 383 34.34 -2.17 -18.63
N VAL A 384 33.31 -1.61 -18.03
CA VAL A 384 32.26 -0.85 -18.72
C VAL A 384 32.13 0.55 -18.13
N GLY A 385 31.60 1.47 -18.94
CA GLY A 385 31.23 2.81 -18.47
C GLY A 385 29.73 2.91 -18.26
N LEU A 386 29.31 3.58 -17.20
CA LEU A 386 27.92 3.86 -16.89
C LEU A 386 27.58 5.32 -17.20
N GLU A 387 26.50 5.55 -17.92
CA GLU A 387 25.90 6.86 -18.17
C GLU A 387 24.52 6.92 -17.53
N ILE A 388 24.30 7.90 -16.66
CA ILE A 388 23.03 8.15 -15.98
C ILE A 388 22.60 9.58 -16.34
N LYS A 389 21.41 9.71 -16.91
CA LYS A 389 20.89 11.03 -17.27
C LYS A 389 20.36 11.78 -16.04
N PRO A 390 20.43 13.13 -16.02
CA PRO A 390 19.96 13.93 -14.89
C PRO A 390 18.49 13.70 -14.50
N GLU A 391 17.63 13.45 -15.49
CA GLU A 391 16.20 13.16 -15.28
C GLU A 391 15.92 11.79 -14.62
N ASN A 392 16.89 10.88 -14.69
CA ASN A 392 16.80 9.52 -14.17
C ASN A 392 17.41 9.39 -12.75
N ILE A 393 17.92 10.48 -12.20
CA ILE A 393 18.41 10.55 -10.82
C ILE A 393 17.29 11.12 -9.97
N HIS A 394 16.54 10.26 -9.27
CA HIS A 394 15.50 10.67 -8.36
C HIS A 394 16.07 10.89 -6.97
N ILE A 395 15.81 12.08 -6.37
CA ILE A 395 16.31 12.47 -5.06
C ILE A 395 15.16 12.46 -4.05
N MET A 396 15.37 11.80 -2.93
CA MET A 396 14.44 11.77 -1.81
C MET A 396 15.09 12.33 -0.54
N ALA A 397 14.31 12.90 0.35
CA ALA A 397 14.80 13.20 1.68
C ALA A 397 15.19 11.88 2.37
N MET A 398 16.40 11.84 2.95
CA MET A 398 16.79 10.71 3.77
C MET A 398 15.87 10.68 5.00
N GLU A 399 15.30 9.52 5.31
CA GLU A 399 14.57 9.31 6.55
C GLU A 399 15.49 9.51 7.76
N ALA A 400 14.93 9.60 8.96
CA ALA A 400 15.68 9.75 10.18
C ALA A 400 16.89 8.78 10.23
N THR A 401 18.01 9.27 10.74
CA THR A 401 19.24 8.47 10.89
C THR A 401 19.51 8.07 12.35
N ILE A 402 18.55 8.38 13.21
CA ILE A 402 18.67 8.21 14.66
C ILE A 402 17.37 7.56 15.17
N ASN A 403 17.48 6.49 15.94
CA ASN A 403 16.36 5.95 16.70
C ASN A 403 16.05 6.89 17.86
N GLU A 404 14.79 7.29 17.97
CA GLU A 404 14.23 8.04 19.10
C GLU A 404 13.34 7.10 19.91
N ILE A 405 13.80 6.66 21.08
CA ILE A 405 13.14 5.63 21.87
C ILE A 405 12.79 6.16 23.25
N GLU A 406 11.55 5.96 23.67
CA GLU A 406 11.12 6.26 25.03
C GLU A 406 11.88 5.39 26.04
N ALA A 407 12.41 6.02 27.08
CA ALA A 407 13.25 5.38 28.06
C ALA A 407 13.03 5.96 29.46
N GLU A 408 13.52 5.27 30.48
CA GLU A 408 13.45 5.66 31.88
C GLU A 408 14.81 5.48 32.53
N MET A 409 15.28 6.47 33.27
CA MET A 409 16.54 6.38 34.03
C MET A 409 16.37 5.43 35.22
N THR A 410 17.23 4.45 35.33
CA THR A 410 17.26 3.54 36.51
C THR A 410 18.32 3.93 37.53
N ALA A 411 19.37 4.63 37.07
CA ALA A 411 20.39 5.29 37.87
C ALA A 411 20.99 6.44 37.04
N GLY A 412 21.87 7.26 37.58
CA GLY A 412 22.45 8.40 36.87
C GLY A 412 23.25 8.04 35.62
N ASP A 413 23.75 6.80 35.53
CA ASP A 413 24.54 6.22 34.43
C ASP A 413 23.84 5.01 33.76
N TRP A 414 22.56 4.74 34.10
CA TRP A 414 21.80 3.61 33.56
C TRP A 414 20.42 4.04 33.08
N VAL A 415 20.06 3.64 31.85
CA VAL A 415 18.78 3.89 31.22
C VAL A 415 18.13 2.57 30.81
N LYS A 416 16.83 2.46 31.02
CA LYS A 416 16.02 1.31 30.59
C LYS A 416 15.42 1.59 29.22
N ILE A 417 15.90 0.89 28.19
CA ILE A 417 15.44 0.94 26.81
C ILE A 417 14.91 -0.45 26.42
N ALA A 418 13.75 -0.53 25.77
CA ALA A 418 13.16 -1.80 25.35
C ALA A 418 13.12 -2.86 26.48
N GLY A 419 12.86 -2.43 27.73
CA GLY A 419 12.74 -3.31 28.88
C GLY A 419 14.07 -3.79 29.49
N LYS A 420 15.21 -3.43 28.92
CA LYS A 420 16.56 -3.81 29.37
C LYS A 420 17.37 -2.58 29.81
N GLU A 421 18.32 -2.79 30.70
CA GLU A 421 19.18 -1.72 31.19
C GLU A 421 20.43 -1.59 30.31
N PHE A 422 20.71 -0.35 29.92
CA PHE A 422 21.90 0.06 29.19
C PHE A 422 22.69 1.05 30.03
N GLU A 423 23.99 0.86 30.09
CA GLU A 423 24.91 1.86 30.63
C GLU A 423 24.98 3.04 29.66
N VAL A 424 24.98 4.27 30.16
CA VAL A 424 25.15 5.49 29.37
C VAL A 424 26.24 6.35 29.93
N THR A 425 26.90 7.12 29.08
CA THR A 425 27.84 8.14 29.58
C THR A 425 27.02 9.17 30.35
N PRO A 426 27.44 9.57 31.57
CA PRO A 426 26.69 10.56 32.35
C PRO A 426 26.41 11.83 31.55
N GLN A 427 25.16 12.25 31.55
CA GLN A 427 24.68 13.43 30.82
C GLN A 427 23.82 14.27 31.78
N ASN A 428 23.77 15.57 31.51
CA ASN A 428 22.97 16.50 32.29
C ASN A 428 21.75 16.95 31.44
N ASP A 429 20.70 17.37 32.12
CA ASP A 429 19.52 17.98 31.51
C ASP A 429 19.85 19.39 30.93
N ALA A 430 18.87 20.05 30.34
CA ALA A 430 19.00 21.41 29.80
C ALA A 430 19.36 22.46 30.84
N ASN A 431 19.14 22.20 32.13
CA ASN A 431 19.46 23.08 33.26
C ASN A 431 20.82 22.77 33.88
N GLY A 432 21.52 21.71 33.43
CA GLY A 432 22.81 21.26 33.90
C GLY A 432 22.72 20.34 35.12
N GLU A 433 21.55 19.81 35.46
CA GLU A 433 21.35 18.82 36.50
C GLU A 433 21.49 17.40 35.96
N GLU A 434 22.05 16.48 36.77
CA GLU A 434 22.17 15.06 36.42
C GLU A 434 20.78 14.39 36.43
N PHE A 435 20.50 13.52 35.46
CA PHE A 435 19.29 12.72 35.45
C PHE A 435 19.21 11.79 36.66
N GLY A 436 18.05 11.81 37.32
CA GLY A 436 17.77 10.99 38.50
C GLY A 436 17.04 9.68 38.13
N LYS A 437 17.01 8.76 39.09
CA LYS A 437 16.22 7.53 38.95
C LYS A 437 14.73 7.84 38.81
N GLY A 438 14.11 7.27 37.75
CA GLY A 438 12.68 7.44 37.44
C GLY A 438 12.40 8.58 36.47
N ASP A 439 13.41 9.34 36.04
CA ASP A 439 13.22 10.38 35.04
C ASP A 439 12.87 9.78 33.69
N ARG A 440 11.83 10.30 33.07
CA ARG A 440 11.44 9.92 31.71
C ARG A 440 12.29 10.68 30.71
N VAL A 441 12.95 9.94 29.85
CA VAL A 441 13.87 10.48 28.85
C VAL A 441 13.58 9.90 27.48
N THR A 442 14.06 10.58 26.43
CA THR A 442 14.17 10.02 25.10
C THR A 442 15.62 9.63 24.84
N ALA A 443 15.84 8.39 24.47
CA ALA A 443 17.15 7.90 24.04
C ALA A 443 17.30 8.07 22.53
N PHE A 444 18.37 8.75 22.12
CA PHE A 444 18.77 9.00 20.73
C PHE A 444 19.96 8.12 20.38
N ILE A 445 19.77 7.18 19.46
CA ILE A 445 20.80 6.19 19.09
C ILE A 445 20.93 6.18 17.56
N PRO A 446 22.09 6.61 17.01
CA PRO A 446 22.30 6.60 15.56
C PRO A 446 22.22 5.17 15.00
N PHE A 447 21.65 5.03 13.81
CA PHE A 447 21.43 3.72 13.16
C PHE A 447 22.73 2.96 12.89
N ASP A 448 23.83 3.67 12.61
CA ASP A 448 25.16 3.13 12.33
C ASP A 448 25.98 2.80 13.60
N LYS A 449 25.42 3.04 14.78
CA LYS A 449 26.04 2.78 16.10
C LYS A 449 25.45 1.57 16.81
N ILE A 450 24.60 0.83 16.14
CA ILE A 450 23.98 -0.38 16.66
C ILE A 450 24.59 -1.57 15.93
N GLU A 451 25.09 -2.53 16.70
CA GLU A 451 25.62 -3.80 16.20
C GLU A 451 24.56 -4.89 16.34
N LEU A 452 24.36 -5.67 15.27
CA LEU A 452 23.55 -6.89 15.29
C LEU A 452 24.43 -8.11 15.47
N THR A 453 23.97 -9.06 16.28
CA THR A 453 24.67 -10.33 16.56
C THR A 453 23.78 -11.51 16.20
N ASP A 454 24.40 -12.61 15.69
CA ASP A 454 23.71 -13.85 15.32
C ASP A 454 23.11 -14.59 16.52
N ASP A 455 23.66 -14.37 17.74
CA ASP A 455 23.12 -14.91 18.99
C ASP A 455 22.45 -13.78 19.77
N GLU A 456 21.15 -13.96 20.04
CA GLU A 456 20.38 -13.00 20.84
C GLU A 456 20.96 -12.76 22.23
N ASN A 457 21.75 -13.75 22.77
CA ASN A 457 22.35 -13.67 24.08
C ASN A 457 23.65 -12.85 24.09
N ASP A 458 24.26 -12.60 22.93
CA ASP A 458 25.41 -11.71 22.79
C ASP A 458 25.04 -10.24 22.79
N GLY A 459 23.75 -9.94 22.51
CA GLY A 459 23.15 -8.60 22.58
C GLY A 459 22.54 -8.29 23.95
N THR A 460 22.31 -7.01 24.22
CA THR A 460 21.57 -6.58 25.42
C THR A 460 20.06 -6.83 25.25
N VAL A 461 19.54 -6.67 24.04
CA VAL A 461 18.12 -6.86 23.69
C VAL A 461 18.02 -7.83 22.54
N GLY A 462 17.13 -8.83 22.63
CA GLY A 462 16.77 -9.72 21.52
C GLY A 462 15.60 -9.16 20.70
N GLY A 463 15.61 -9.45 19.40
CA GLY A 463 14.53 -9.03 18.51
C GLY A 463 14.46 -9.86 17.23
N TRP A 464 13.46 -9.57 16.38
CA TRP A 464 13.22 -10.23 15.11
C TRP A 464 13.41 -9.24 13.96
N VAL A 465 14.16 -9.63 12.94
CA VAL A 465 14.29 -8.86 11.71
C VAL A 465 12.96 -8.87 10.96
N THR A 466 12.41 -7.70 10.72
CA THR A 466 11.13 -7.54 10.04
C THR A 466 11.26 -6.97 8.63
N HIS A 467 12.36 -6.28 8.37
CA HIS A 467 12.64 -5.68 7.07
C HIS A 467 14.14 -5.50 6.87
N THR A 468 14.61 -5.74 5.66
CA THR A 468 15.99 -5.49 5.24
C THR A 468 15.98 -4.75 3.92
N LEU A 469 16.71 -3.64 3.82
CA LEU A 469 16.80 -2.81 2.63
C LEU A 469 18.26 -2.53 2.31
N TYR A 470 18.73 -2.94 1.14
CA TYR A 470 20.07 -2.64 0.67
C TYR A 470 20.18 -1.19 0.21
N LYS A 471 21.08 -0.41 0.81
CA LYS A 471 21.35 1.01 0.50
C LYS A 471 22.66 1.18 -0.30
N GLY A 472 23.08 0.14 -1.00
CA GLY A 472 24.22 0.14 -1.90
C GLY A 472 25.58 -0.05 -1.26
N SER A 473 25.81 0.45 -0.06
CA SER A 473 27.05 0.24 0.72
C SER A 473 26.77 -0.36 2.10
N TYR A 474 25.53 -0.47 2.49
CA TYR A 474 25.10 -1.07 3.76
C TYR A 474 23.65 -1.55 3.66
N TYR A 475 23.24 -2.40 4.60
CA TYR A 475 21.85 -2.79 4.77
C TYR A 475 21.22 -1.96 5.88
N GLN A 476 20.02 -1.43 5.64
CA GLN A 476 19.18 -0.86 6.68
C GLN A 476 18.18 -1.93 7.12
N VAL A 477 18.27 -2.32 8.38
CA VAL A 477 17.50 -3.43 8.95
C VAL A 477 16.55 -2.88 10.00
N LYS A 478 15.28 -3.30 9.98
CA LYS A 478 14.31 -3.03 11.04
C LYS A 478 14.19 -4.25 11.94
N VAL A 479 14.35 -4.06 13.23
CA VAL A 479 14.28 -5.11 14.25
C VAL A 479 13.21 -4.75 15.27
N TRP A 480 12.19 -5.60 15.41
CA TRP A 480 11.24 -5.53 16.51
C TRP A 480 11.73 -6.36 17.69
N THR A 481 11.83 -5.72 18.85
CA THR A 481 12.21 -6.40 20.10
C THR A 481 11.01 -7.08 20.76
N ASP A 482 11.28 -8.00 21.69
CA ASP A 482 10.25 -8.70 22.47
C ASP A 482 9.40 -7.76 23.35
N ASN A 483 9.85 -6.52 23.55
CA ASN A 483 9.15 -5.49 24.32
C ASN A 483 8.50 -4.43 23.45
N ASP A 484 8.10 -4.81 22.23
CA ASP A 484 7.37 -3.95 21.28
C ASP A 484 8.12 -2.62 20.94
N THR A 485 9.46 -2.65 20.88
CA THR A 485 10.28 -1.50 20.48
C THR A 485 10.90 -1.77 19.11
N LEU A 486 10.78 -0.82 18.20
CA LEU A 486 11.38 -0.87 16.88
C LEU A 486 12.77 -0.21 16.91
N PHE A 487 13.78 -0.92 16.42
CA PHE A 487 15.09 -0.38 16.09
C PHE A 487 15.31 -0.38 14.59
N ILE A 488 15.86 0.72 14.06
CA ILE A 488 16.40 0.82 12.70
C ILE A 488 17.91 0.83 12.79
N ILE A 489 18.57 -0.04 12.02
CA ILE A 489 19.99 -0.33 12.17
C ILE A 489 20.66 -0.37 10.81
N ASN A 490 21.78 0.32 10.65
CA ASN A 490 22.61 0.24 9.46
C ASN A 490 23.79 -0.71 9.70
N THR A 491 23.85 -1.79 8.93
CA THR A 491 24.87 -2.85 9.06
C THR A 491 25.51 -3.17 7.72
N GLN A 492 26.74 -3.72 7.74
CA GLN A 492 27.43 -4.21 6.53
C GLN A 492 26.98 -5.62 6.11
N TYR A 493 26.21 -6.30 6.96
CA TYR A 493 25.78 -7.67 6.74
C TYR A 493 24.31 -7.74 6.33
N GLU A 494 24.00 -8.64 5.40
CA GLU A 494 22.64 -8.99 5.04
C GLU A 494 22.00 -9.86 6.12
N TRP A 495 20.74 -9.59 6.44
CA TRP A 495 19.94 -10.35 7.41
C TRP A 495 18.62 -10.74 6.76
N ASP A 496 18.21 -11.98 6.96
CA ASP A 496 16.93 -12.46 6.44
C ASP A 496 15.75 -12.00 7.32
N ILE A 497 14.61 -11.79 6.69
CA ILE A 497 13.35 -11.49 7.41
C ILE A 497 13.00 -12.71 8.27
N ASN A 498 12.67 -12.47 9.54
CA ASN A 498 12.44 -13.43 10.62
C ASN A 498 13.72 -14.02 11.23
N ASP A 499 14.90 -13.51 10.94
CA ASP A 499 16.09 -13.83 11.73
C ASP A 499 15.92 -13.35 13.17
N ARG A 500 16.38 -14.15 14.11
CA ARG A 500 16.46 -13.81 15.52
C ARG A 500 17.83 -13.22 15.81
N VAL A 501 17.88 -12.00 16.30
CA VAL A 501 19.13 -11.24 16.47
C VAL A 501 19.26 -10.63 17.86
N GLY A 502 20.50 -10.40 18.28
CA GLY A 502 20.83 -9.58 19.45
C GLY A 502 21.21 -8.15 19.04
N ILE A 503 20.74 -7.17 19.79
CA ILE A 503 21.07 -5.75 19.61
C ILE A 503 22.09 -5.34 20.65
N LYS A 504 23.21 -4.75 20.20
CA LYS A 504 24.32 -4.28 21.06
C LYS A 504 24.61 -2.82 20.77
N ILE A 505 24.68 -2.02 21.81
CA ILE A 505 24.89 -0.57 21.71
C ILE A 505 25.96 -0.19 22.74
N LEU A 506 26.95 0.62 22.34
CA LEU A 506 27.96 1.12 23.26
C LEU A 506 27.39 2.28 24.10
N PRO A 507 27.77 2.39 25.39
CA PRO A 507 27.32 3.46 26.29
C PRO A 507 27.53 4.89 25.74
N THR A 508 28.61 5.08 24.97
CA THR A 508 28.99 6.36 24.35
C THR A 508 28.10 6.76 23.20
N ASP A 509 27.34 5.83 22.62
CA ASP A 509 26.52 6.02 21.43
C ASP A 509 25.06 6.27 21.79
N ILE A 510 24.70 6.22 23.07
CA ILE A 510 23.36 6.55 23.58
C ILE A 510 23.40 7.99 24.11
N ARG A 511 22.64 8.87 23.47
CA ARG A 511 22.39 10.22 23.96
C ARG A 511 20.99 10.27 24.58
N ILE A 512 20.83 10.88 25.74
CA ILE A 512 19.55 11.04 26.44
C ILE A 512 19.15 12.52 26.51
N GLN A 513 17.86 12.77 26.46
CA GLN A 513 17.27 14.09 26.63
C GLN A 513 16.00 13.99 27.50
N ALA A 514 15.77 14.97 28.36
CA ALA A 514 14.53 15.05 29.13
C ALA A 514 13.33 15.04 28.17
N ARG A 515 12.32 14.26 28.51
CA ARG A 515 11.05 14.28 27.76
C ARG A 515 10.26 15.49 28.20
N GLU A 516 9.94 16.40 27.27
CA GLU A 516 8.95 17.42 27.50
C GLU A 516 7.58 16.74 27.58
N ASP A 517 6.97 16.68 28.77
CA ASP A 517 5.58 16.25 28.90
C ASP A 517 4.72 17.27 28.13
N LEU A 518 4.19 16.85 26.99
CA LEU A 518 3.09 17.57 26.36
C LEU A 518 1.91 17.49 27.35
N ASP A 519 1.72 18.53 28.14
CA ASP A 519 0.52 18.73 28.93
C ASP A 519 -0.68 18.66 27.97
N VAL A 520 -1.34 17.51 27.95
CA VAL A 520 -2.65 17.34 27.33
C VAL A 520 -3.64 17.92 28.30
N GLY A 521 -3.86 19.27 28.16
CA GLY A 521 -4.92 19.99 28.81
C GLY A 521 -6.29 19.73 28.14
#